data_bd8d7eb0afb64a73691f9c4c32db058f
#
_entry.id   bd8d7eb0afb64a73691f9c4c32db058f
#
_cell.length_a   1.000
_cell.length_b   1.000
_cell.length_c   1.000
_cell.angle_alpha   90.00
_cell.angle_beta   90.00
_cell.angle_gamma   90.00
#
_symmetry.space_group_name_H-M   'P 1'
#
loop_
_entity.id
_entity.type
_entity.pdbx_description
1 polymer ?
#
loop_
_entity_poly.entity_id
_entity_poly.type
_entity_poly.pdbx_seq_one_letter_code
_entity_poly.pdbx_strand_id
1 'polypeptide(L)'
;MTTKKEINSGSQRLSLKQLKAWEALEYGMYIHFGMSTFDGDELSKGDKPSSLYRPNKLDVYQWVSVARDAGMKYAVLTAKHVAGHCLWPSQHTDYHVGTSGNTTNVVEAFINACHKRGVLPGLYYCSWDNHHRFGSDSPTFTRWESAFTTSAYRDFQTAQVEELLTQFGPLVEMWIDIPTLLGHAGRRQQYDQIAGIQPDALIMMNNGFGDGTKLMLDATWPTDLMSIERWLPSSAKGYNPWHQLSHSGALERADASQLTYVPDSPGAFYIPGEVCDPIGYEWFWQPDDKLRSDAELLGMRLIARERKTNFLLDVPPDRSGRIPKETVGALMRLRKSLERFDR
;
A
#
# COMPACT_ATOMS: atom_id res chain seq x y z
N MET A 1 18.50 -10.44 38.32
CA MET A 1 19.21 -9.93 37.14
C MET A 1 18.89 -10.86 35.99
N THR A 2 17.89 -10.53 35.19
CA THR A 2 17.53 -11.26 33.99
C THR A 2 18.55 -10.92 32.90
N THR A 3 19.40 -11.85 32.56
CA THR A 3 20.31 -11.76 31.40
C THR A 3 19.49 -11.41 30.17
N LYS A 4 19.75 -10.23 29.56
CA LYS A 4 19.27 -9.92 28.23
C LYS A 4 19.77 -11.04 27.32
N LYS A 5 18.87 -11.93 26.91
CA LYS A 5 19.15 -12.88 25.84
C LYS A 5 19.56 -12.05 24.63
N GLU A 6 20.77 -12.23 24.15
CA GLU A 6 21.19 -11.62 22.88
C GLU A 6 20.20 -12.09 21.81
N ILE A 7 19.46 -11.15 21.27
CA ILE A 7 18.54 -11.41 20.18
C ILE A 7 19.39 -11.52 18.92
N ASN A 8 19.52 -12.71 18.37
CA ASN A 8 20.18 -12.89 17.09
C ASN A 8 19.41 -12.13 16.02
N SER A 9 20.06 -11.15 15.40
CA SER A 9 19.50 -10.42 14.27
C SER A 9 19.29 -11.32 13.09
N GLY A 10 18.11 -11.21 12.45
CA GLY A 10 17.85 -11.83 11.15
C GLY A 10 18.63 -11.12 10.03
N SER A 11 18.65 -11.73 8.86
CA SER A 11 19.23 -11.12 7.66
C SER A 11 18.24 -10.11 7.07
N GLN A 12 18.34 -8.86 7.48
CA GLN A 12 17.50 -7.77 6.96
C GLN A 12 18.20 -7.07 5.78
N ARG A 13 17.44 -6.81 4.73
CA ARG A 13 17.91 -6.06 3.57
C ARG A 13 18.23 -4.60 3.92
N LEU A 14 17.30 -3.92 4.60
CA LEU A 14 17.46 -2.53 5.01
C LEU A 14 18.12 -2.43 6.38
N SER A 15 18.99 -1.44 6.54
CA SER A 15 19.58 -1.12 7.83
C SER A 15 18.54 -0.55 8.80
N LEU A 16 18.77 -0.72 10.09
CA LEU A 16 17.92 -0.11 11.12
C LEU A 16 17.84 1.42 10.98
N LYS A 17 18.91 2.06 10.48
CA LYS A 17 18.93 3.49 10.18
C LYS A 17 17.92 3.87 9.09
N GLN A 18 17.83 3.11 8.00
CA GLN A 18 16.88 3.34 6.91
C GLN A 18 15.45 3.11 7.39
N LEU A 19 15.18 2.01 8.11
CA LEU A 19 13.85 1.71 8.64
C LEU A 19 13.35 2.79 9.61
N LYS A 20 14.23 3.27 10.50
CA LYS A 20 13.91 4.38 11.42
C LYS A 20 13.78 5.73 10.73
N ALA A 21 14.49 5.97 9.65
CA ALA A 21 14.33 7.18 8.85
C ALA A 21 12.94 7.22 8.17
N TRP A 22 12.46 6.07 7.69
CA TRP A 22 11.09 5.95 7.17
C TRP A 22 10.04 6.11 8.29
N GLU A 23 10.24 5.45 9.44
CA GLU A 23 9.35 5.58 10.61
C GLU A 23 9.21 7.03 11.07
N ALA A 24 10.29 7.84 10.96
CA ALA A 24 10.29 9.26 11.29
C ALA A 24 9.48 10.14 10.30
N LEU A 25 9.01 9.61 9.19
CA LEU A 25 8.06 10.31 8.32
C LEU A 25 6.69 10.45 8.98
N GLU A 26 6.27 9.47 9.77
CA GLU A 26 5.10 9.42 10.63
C GLU A 26 3.73 9.55 9.94
N TYR A 27 3.58 10.38 8.89
CA TYR A 27 2.30 10.73 8.31
C TYR A 27 2.38 10.85 6.79
N GLY A 28 1.56 10.08 6.11
CA GLY A 28 1.45 10.03 4.66
C GLY A 28 0.02 10.10 4.16
N MET A 29 -0.14 10.34 2.86
CA MET A 29 -1.40 10.27 2.14
C MET A 29 -1.46 9.00 1.30
N TYR A 30 -2.48 8.19 1.50
CA TYR A 30 -2.85 7.15 0.54
C TYR A 30 -3.81 7.77 -0.48
N ILE A 31 -3.71 7.38 -1.74
CA ILE A 31 -4.54 7.92 -2.81
C ILE A 31 -5.12 6.76 -3.61
N HIS A 32 -6.34 6.36 -3.26
CA HIS A 32 -7.11 5.42 -4.07
C HIS A 32 -7.83 6.17 -5.18
N PHE A 33 -7.39 5.99 -6.40
CA PHE A 33 -7.99 6.56 -7.59
C PHE A 33 -7.80 5.62 -8.77
N GLY A 34 -8.77 5.53 -9.67
CA GLY A 34 -8.68 4.65 -10.83
C GLY A 34 -10.04 4.20 -11.32
N MET A 35 -10.09 3.05 -12.00
CA MET A 35 -11.34 2.52 -12.57
C MET A 35 -12.43 2.35 -11.52
N SER A 36 -12.09 1.89 -10.30
CA SER A 36 -13.05 1.70 -9.21
C SER A 36 -13.76 3.00 -8.78
N THR A 37 -13.11 4.18 -8.93
CA THR A 37 -13.75 5.48 -8.72
C THR A 37 -14.92 5.71 -9.70
N PHE A 38 -14.81 5.22 -10.93
CA PHE A 38 -15.80 5.41 -12.01
C PHE A 38 -16.84 4.30 -12.04
N ASP A 39 -16.43 3.08 -11.77
CA ASP A 39 -17.30 1.91 -11.67
C ASP A 39 -18.18 1.96 -10.41
N GLY A 40 -17.68 2.55 -9.33
CA GLY A 40 -18.38 2.65 -8.05
C GLY A 40 -18.32 1.36 -7.23
N ASP A 41 -17.37 0.48 -7.55
CA ASP A 41 -17.09 -0.77 -6.85
C ASP A 41 -15.59 -0.87 -6.57
N GLU A 42 -15.20 -0.90 -5.31
CA GLU A 42 -13.82 -1.08 -4.88
C GLU A 42 -13.21 -2.33 -5.51
N LEU A 43 -13.94 -3.44 -5.45
CA LEU A 43 -13.53 -4.73 -5.98
C LEU A 43 -14.04 -4.96 -7.42
N SER A 44 -14.01 -3.91 -8.23
CA SER A 44 -14.46 -3.91 -9.63
C SER A 44 -14.14 -5.22 -10.35
N LYS A 45 -15.12 -5.70 -11.12
CA LYS A 45 -15.01 -6.97 -11.85
C LYS A 45 -14.00 -6.95 -13.01
N GLY A 46 -13.41 -5.79 -13.32
CA GLY A 46 -12.47 -5.65 -14.45
C GLY A 46 -13.12 -5.80 -15.83
N ASP A 47 -14.44 -5.72 -15.93
CA ASP A 47 -15.23 -5.91 -17.17
C ASP A 47 -15.66 -4.59 -17.85
N LYS A 48 -15.35 -3.47 -17.23
CA LYS A 48 -15.71 -2.15 -17.77
C LYS A 48 -14.73 -1.73 -18.87
N PRO A 49 -15.22 -1.04 -19.91
CA PRO A 49 -14.33 -0.54 -20.95
C PRO A 49 -13.40 0.54 -20.39
N SER A 50 -12.15 0.58 -20.88
CA SER A 50 -11.15 1.60 -20.47
C SER A 50 -11.68 3.03 -20.60
N SER A 51 -12.56 3.30 -21.59
CA SER A 51 -13.18 4.61 -21.81
C SER A 51 -14.11 5.09 -20.68
N LEU A 52 -14.48 4.23 -19.72
CA LEU A 52 -15.22 4.64 -18.53
C LEU A 52 -14.36 5.53 -17.63
N TYR A 53 -13.05 5.31 -17.58
CA TYR A 53 -12.12 6.19 -16.88
C TYR A 53 -12.00 7.52 -17.63
N ARG A 54 -12.63 8.58 -17.12
CA ARG A 54 -12.71 9.89 -17.79
C ARG A 54 -12.80 11.06 -16.82
N PRO A 55 -11.83 11.28 -15.93
CA PRO A 55 -11.84 12.48 -15.08
C PRO A 55 -11.75 13.73 -15.92
N ASN A 56 -12.69 14.66 -15.73
CA ASN A 56 -12.80 15.88 -16.57
C ASN A 56 -12.11 17.10 -15.97
N LYS A 57 -11.59 17.01 -14.73
CA LYS A 57 -10.85 18.08 -14.03
C LYS A 57 -9.64 17.50 -13.30
N LEU A 58 -9.03 16.45 -13.85
CA LEU A 58 -7.89 15.77 -13.24
C LEU A 58 -6.81 16.76 -12.83
N ASP A 59 -6.47 16.77 -11.55
CA ASP A 59 -5.47 17.69 -10.98
C ASP A 59 -4.60 16.96 -9.93
N VAL A 60 -3.69 16.15 -10.42
CA VAL A 60 -2.77 15.35 -9.57
C VAL A 60 -1.87 16.27 -8.74
N TYR A 61 -1.54 17.46 -9.24
CA TYR A 61 -0.77 18.43 -8.48
C TYR A 61 -1.54 18.94 -7.25
N GLN A 62 -2.86 19.08 -7.34
CA GLN A 62 -3.71 19.42 -6.20
C GLN A 62 -3.67 18.33 -5.13
N TRP A 63 -3.66 17.04 -5.49
CA TRP A 63 -3.61 15.95 -4.52
C TRP A 63 -2.37 16.04 -3.63
N VAL A 64 -1.21 16.16 -4.28
CA VAL A 64 0.08 16.23 -3.56
C VAL A 64 0.23 17.56 -2.82
N SER A 65 -0.34 18.66 -3.35
CA SER A 65 -0.37 19.95 -2.64
C SER A 65 -1.17 19.84 -1.35
N VAL A 66 -2.34 19.19 -1.39
CA VAL A 66 -3.17 18.94 -0.20
C VAL A 66 -2.41 18.07 0.82
N ALA A 67 -1.73 17.02 0.37
CA ALA A 67 -0.91 16.18 1.25
C ALA A 67 0.14 17.00 2.00
N ARG A 68 0.94 17.78 1.26
CA ARG A 68 1.96 18.65 1.85
C ARG A 68 1.37 19.67 2.82
N ASP A 69 0.28 20.33 2.42
CA ASP A 69 -0.36 21.39 3.22
C ASP A 69 -1.03 20.80 4.47
N ALA A 70 -1.43 19.51 4.45
CA ALA A 70 -1.86 18.75 5.62
C ALA A 70 -0.70 18.28 6.53
N GLY A 71 0.56 18.47 6.11
CA GLY A 71 1.76 18.10 6.87
C GLY A 71 2.24 16.68 6.62
N MET A 72 1.73 16.00 5.61
CA MET A 72 2.16 14.68 5.19
C MET A 72 3.54 14.73 4.52
N LYS A 73 4.36 13.73 4.75
CA LYS A 73 5.75 13.66 4.29
C LYS A 73 5.95 12.78 3.07
N TYR A 74 5.06 11.83 2.88
CA TYR A 74 5.06 10.90 1.75
C TYR A 74 3.64 10.68 1.27
N ALA A 75 3.50 10.13 0.08
CA ALA A 75 2.22 9.73 -0.46
C ALA A 75 2.37 8.45 -1.29
N VAL A 76 1.37 7.59 -1.24
CA VAL A 76 1.30 6.34 -1.99
C VAL A 76 0.11 6.39 -2.94
N LEU A 77 0.34 6.18 -4.23
CA LEU A 77 -0.71 6.16 -5.27
C LEU A 77 -1.01 4.73 -5.70
N THR A 78 -2.28 4.37 -5.79
CA THR A 78 -2.72 3.12 -6.41
C THR A 78 -2.47 3.15 -7.93
N ALA A 79 -1.29 2.72 -8.37
CA ALA A 79 -0.98 2.67 -9.80
C ALA A 79 -1.86 1.66 -10.56
N LYS A 80 -2.16 0.53 -9.95
CA LYS A 80 -3.13 -0.48 -10.43
C LYS A 80 -3.81 -1.16 -9.25
N HIS A 81 -5.14 -1.14 -9.20
CA HIS A 81 -5.97 -1.84 -8.23
C HIS A 81 -6.66 -3.08 -8.86
N VAL A 82 -7.51 -3.75 -8.12
CA VAL A 82 -8.23 -4.99 -8.48
C VAL A 82 -8.91 -4.94 -9.87
N ALA A 83 -9.37 -3.77 -10.31
CA ALA A 83 -9.93 -3.59 -11.65
C ALA A 83 -8.96 -3.98 -12.78
N GLY A 84 -7.64 -3.99 -12.53
CA GLY A 84 -6.62 -4.26 -13.54
C GLY A 84 -6.28 -3.09 -14.45
N HIS A 85 -6.98 -1.94 -14.33
CA HIS A 85 -6.73 -0.75 -15.13
C HIS A 85 -5.50 0.02 -14.62
N CYS A 86 -4.53 0.23 -15.50
CA CYS A 86 -3.27 0.88 -15.16
C CYS A 86 -3.36 2.41 -15.28
N LEU A 87 -2.90 3.14 -14.27
CA LEU A 87 -2.81 4.60 -14.28
C LEU A 87 -1.58 5.15 -15.01
N TRP A 88 -0.81 4.30 -15.68
CA TRP A 88 0.27 4.61 -16.61
C TRP A 88 0.05 3.84 -17.92
N PRO A 89 0.64 4.27 -19.05
CA PRO A 89 0.51 3.58 -20.34
C PRO A 89 1.42 2.34 -20.38
N SER A 90 1.02 1.28 -19.68
CA SER A 90 1.75 0.01 -19.62
C SER A 90 1.88 -0.59 -21.03
N GLN A 91 3.06 -1.17 -21.33
CA GLN A 91 3.32 -1.86 -22.59
C GLN A 91 2.81 -3.31 -22.59
N HIS A 92 2.29 -3.78 -21.45
CA HIS A 92 1.90 -5.18 -21.26
C HIS A 92 0.39 -5.40 -21.32
N THR A 93 -0.39 -4.33 -21.51
CA THR A 93 -1.84 -4.37 -21.65
C THR A 93 -2.32 -3.14 -22.42
N ASP A 94 -3.50 -3.22 -23.02
CA ASP A 94 -4.23 -2.07 -23.56
C ASP A 94 -5.28 -1.51 -22.56
N TYR A 95 -5.40 -2.12 -21.38
CA TYR A 95 -6.31 -1.67 -20.33
C TYR A 95 -5.63 -0.65 -19.40
N HIS A 96 -5.45 0.57 -19.90
CA HIS A 96 -4.70 1.61 -19.22
C HIS A 96 -5.17 3.03 -19.63
N VAL A 97 -4.66 4.06 -18.93
CA VAL A 97 -5.03 5.46 -19.20
C VAL A 97 -4.83 5.88 -20.65
N GLY A 98 -3.83 5.39 -21.36
CA GLY A 98 -3.57 5.76 -22.76
C GLY A 98 -4.68 5.37 -23.74
N THR A 99 -5.57 4.43 -23.39
CA THR A 99 -6.74 4.00 -24.16
C THR A 99 -8.06 4.50 -23.57
N SER A 100 -8.00 5.37 -22.55
CA SER A 100 -9.13 5.83 -21.75
C SER A 100 -9.70 7.15 -22.23
N GLY A 101 -10.78 7.60 -21.61
CA GLY A 101 -11.38 8.92 -21.85
C GLY A 101 -10.53 10.09 -21.36
N ASN A 102 -9.54 9.82 -20.51
CA ASN A 102 -8.49 10.79 -20.15
C ASN A 102 -7.15 10.06 -20.21
N THR A 103 -6.26 10.50 -21.11
CA THR A 103 -5.01 9.83 -21.43
C THR A 103 -3.80 10.30 -20.63
N THR A 104 -4.02 11.08 -19.57
CA THR A 104 -2.93 11.54 -18.71
C THR A 104 -2.24 10.36 -18.02
N ASN A 105 -0.91 10.27 -18.13
CA ASN A 105 -0.11 9.37 -17.31
C ASN A 105 -0.13 9.88 -15.85
N VAL A 106 -1.02 9.29 -15.05
CA VAL A 106 -1.26 9.74 -13.67
C VAL A 106 -0.08 9.43 -12.77
N VAL A 107 0.59 8.28 -12.99
CA VAL A 107 1.79 7.92 -12.22
C VAL A 107 2.89 8.94 -12.44
N GLU A 108 3.18 9.30 -13.68
CA GLU A 108 4.20 10.31 -14.00
C GLU A 108 3.83 11.68 -13.42
N ALA A 109 2.57 12.10 -13.58
CA ALA A 109 2.07 13.35 -13.02
C ALA A 109 2.19 13.40 -11.48
N PHE A 110 1.93 12.27 -10.82
CA PHE A 110 2.05 12.12 -9.37
C PHE A 110 3.50 12.23 -8.91
N ILE A 111 4.42 11.50 -9.51
CA ILE A 111 5.85 11.55 -9.19
C ILE A 111 6.40 12.97 -9.38
N ASN A 112 6.06 13.62 -10.51
CA ASN A 112 6.46 14.99 -10.78
C ASN A 112 5.89 15.99 -9.76
N ALA A 113 4.64 15.81 -9.33
CA ALA A 113 4.02 16.64 -8.30
C ALA A 113 4.71 16.42 -6.94
N CYS A 114 5.04 15.18 -6.58
CA CYS A 114 5.75 14.84 -5.35
C CYS A 114 7.11 15.55 -5.30
N HIS A 115 7.92 15.46 -6.35
CA HIS A 115 9.21 16.15 -6.43
C HIS A 115 9.05 17.67 -6.28
N LYS A 116 8.09 18.29 -6.99
CA LYS A 116 7.84 19.73 -6.93
C LYS A 116 7.36 20.21 -5.55
N ARG A 117 6.68 19.36 -4.81
CA ARG A 117 6.09 19.71 -3.51
C ARG A 117 6.91 19.25 -2.31
N GLY A 118 8.00 18.48 -2.53
CA GLY A 118 8.83 17.92 -1.46
C GLY A 118 8.10 16.85 -0.64
N VAL A 119 7.24 16.05 -1.29
CA VAL A 119 6.58 14.87 -0.73
C VAL A 119 7.28 13.64 -1.32
N LEU A 120 7.59 12.63 -0.52
CA LEU A 120 8.24 11.42 -1.01
C LEU A 120 7.21 10.52 -1.71
N PRO A 121 7.46 10.05 -2.95
CA PRO A 121 6.51 9.22 -3.67
C PRO A 121 6.62 7.74 -3.30
N GLY A 122 5.50 7.08 -3.12
CA GLY A 122 5.33 5.64 -3.09
C GLY A 122 4.29 5.20 -4.12
N LEU A 123 4.35 3.95 -4.54
CA LEU A 123 3.38 3.36 -5.46
C LEU A 123 2.80 2.08 -4.89
N TYR A 124 1.55 1.81 -5.25
CA TYR A 124 0.84 0.59 -4.92
C TYR A 124 0.49 -0.18 -6.20
N TYR A 125 0.61 -1.49 -6.12
CA TYR A 125 0.20 -2.43 -7.14
C TYR A 125 -0.53 -3.62 -6.51
N CYS A 126 -1.72 -3.94 -7.02
CA CYS A 126 -2.48 -5.09 -6.55
C CYS A 126 -2.14 -6.34 -7.38
N SER A 127 -1.83 -7.44 -6.69
CA SER A 127 -1.63 -8.74 -7.32
C SER A 127 -2.95 -9.38 -7.75
N TRP A 128 -4.07 -8.98 -7.17
CA TRP A 128 -5.40 -9.37 -7.65
C TRP A 128 -5.78 -8.50 -8.85
N ASP A 129 -6.09 -9.13 -9.97
CA ASP A 129 -6.38 -8.47 -11.24
C ASP A 129 -7.58 -9.15 -11.91
N ASN A 130 -8.72 -8.51 -11.83
CA ASN A 130 -9.96 -9.06 -12.38
C ASN A 130 -10.08 -8.93 -13.90
N HIS A 131 -9.30 -8.04 -14.53
CA HIS A 131 -9.28 -7.89 -15.99
C HIS A 131 -8.41 -8.96 -16.64
N HIS A 132 -7.19 -9.17 -16.14
CA HIS A 132 -6.21 -10.08 -16.71
C HIS A 132 -6.27 -11.45 -16.03
N ARG A 133 -7.36 -12.19 -16.27
CA ARG A 133 -7.62 -13.46 -15.60
C ARG A 133 -6.84 -14.65 -16.15
N PHE A 134 -6.14 -14.48 -17.26
CA PHE A 134 -5.32 -15.51 -17.91
C PHE A 134 -6.04 -16.87 -18.07
N GLY A 135 -7.32 -16.84 -18.47
CA GLY A 135 -8.15 -18.03 -18.65
C GLY A 135 -8.82 -18.56 -17.37
N SER A 136 -8.66 -17.87 -16.23
CA SER A 136 -9.41 -18.20 -15.03
C SER A 136 -10.84 -17.66 -15.10
N ASP A 137 -11.83 -18.51 -14.97
CA ASP A 137 -13.24 -18.10 -14.91
C ASP A 137 -13.66 -17.60 -13.52
N SER A 138 -12.76 -17.67 -12.55
CA SER A 138 -13.07 -17.28 -11.18
C SER A 138 -12.97 -15.77 -10.99
N PRO A 139 -14.09 -15.09 -10.76
CA PRO A 139 -14.08 -13.67 -10.41
C PRO A 139 -13.77 -13.44 -8.93
N THR A 140 -13.45 -14.49 -8.17
CA THR A 140 -13.37 -14.40 -6.72
C THR A 140 -11.98 -14.77 -6.21
N PHE A 141 -11.53 -13.98 -5.30
CA PHE A 141 -10.38 -14.12 -4.43
C PHE A 141 -10.23 -15.53 -3.79
N THR A 142 -11.31 -16.29 -3.68
CA THR A 142 -11.34 -17.55 -2.91
C THR A 142 -10.80 -18.77 -3.64
N ARG A 143 -10.39 -18.66 -4.90
CA ARG A 143 -9.84 -19.81 -5.64
C ARG A 143 -8.32 -19.68 -5.77
N TRP A 144 -7.62 -20.32 -4.87
CA TRP A 144 -6.16 -20.47 -4.84
C TRP A 144 -5.58 -21.17 -6.08
N GLU A 145 -6.42 -21.84 -6.86
CA GLU A 145 -6.11 -22.49 -8.12
C GLU A 145 -6.18 -21.53 -9.32
N SER A 146 -6.22 -20.22 -9.04
CA SER A 146 -6.38 -19.22 -10.07
C SER A 146 -5.12 -19.07 -10.94
N ALA A 147 -5.28 -18.45 -12.10
CA ALA A 147 -4.19 -18.12 -13.01
C ALA A 147 -3.10 -17.24 -12.37
N PHE A 148 -3.39 -16.55 -11.27
CA PHE A 148 -2.42 -15.73 -10.51
C PHE A 148 -1.22 -16.52 -9.97
N THR A 149 -1.35 -17.83 -9.80
CA THR A 149 -0.24 -18.71 -9.38
C THR A 149 0.59 -19.22 -10.56
N THR A 150 0.20 -18.98 -11.79
CA THR A 150 0.92 -19.41 -12.99
C THR A 150 2.16 -18.56 -13.27
N SER A 151 3.14 -19.12 -13.96
CA SER A 151 4.29 -18.35 -14.43
C SER A 151 3.86 -17.21 -15.35
N ALA A 152 2.88 -17.45 -16.23
CA ALA A 152 2.38 -16.44 -17.15
C ALA A 152 1.87 -15.17 -16.42
N TYR A 153 1.12 -15.34 -15.34
CA TYR A 153 0.68 -14.19 -14.56
C TYR A 153 1.84 -13.52 -13.78
N ARG A 154 2.74 -14.32 -13.20
CA ARG A 154 3.92 -13.79 -12.52
C ARG A 154 4.80 -12.99 -13.46
N ASP A 155 5.02 -13.48 -14.69
CA ASP A 155 5.81 -12.78 -15.71
C ASP A 155 5.14 -11.45 -16.10
N PHE A 156 3.82 -11.45 -16.27
CA PHE A 156 3.03 -10.24 -16.53
C PHE A 156 3.15 -9.23 -15.38
N GLN A 157 2.93 -9.64 -14.14
CA GLN A 157 3.07 -8.75 -12.97
C GLN A 157 4.50 -8.24 -12.82
N THR A 158 5.50 -9.11 -12.99
CA THR A 158 6.92 -8.76 -12.94
C THR A 158 7.24 -7.66 -13.97
N ALA A 159 6.76 -7.81 -15.20
CA ALA A 159 6.99 -6.83 -16.26
C ALA A 159 6.33 -5.47 -15.97
N GLN A 160 5.09 -5.46 -15.47
CA GLN A 160 4.40 -4.21 -15.10
C GLN A 160 5.05 -3.52 -13.88
N VAL A 161 5.48 -4.28 -12.89
CA VAL A 161 6.19 -3.72 -11.73
C VAL A 161 7.55 -3.18 -12.14
N GLU A 162 8.25 -3.83 -13.07
CA GLU A 162 9.51 -3.30 -13.65
C GLU A 162 9.31 -1.94 -14.32
N GLU A 163 8.24 -1.75 -15.09
CA GLU A 163 7.89 -0.43 -15.65
C GLU A 163 7.78 0.63 -14.57
N LEU A 164 7.04 0.35 -13.48
CA LEU A 164 6.85 1.29 -12.39
C LEU A 164 8.15 1.63 -11.66
N LEU A 165 9.04 0.66 -11.50
CA LEU A 165 10.32 0.85 -10.79
C LEU A 165 11.41 1.53 -11.62
N THR A 166 11.33 1.46 -12.96
CA THR A 166 12.40 1.95 -13.86
C THR A 166 12.06 3.27 -14.55
N GLN A 167 10.77 3.55 -14.79
CA GLN A 167 10.37 4.71 -15.60
C GLN A 167 10.17 5.99 -14.81
N PHE A 168 9.86 5.90 -13.51
CA PHE A 168 9.36 7.05 -12.74
C PHE A 168 10.28 7.55 -11.63
N GLY A 169 11.48 7.00 -11.52
CA GLY A 169 12.47 7.40 -10.52
C GLY A 169 12.33 6.70 -9.16
N PRO A 170 13.10 7.14 -8.16
CA PRO A 170 13.16 6.47 -6.88
C PRO A 170 11.87 6.62 -6.06
N LEU A 171 11.46 5.53 -5.42
CA LEU A 171 10.30 5.47 -4.54
C LEU A 171 10.76 5.37 -3.08
N VAL A 172 9.99 5.97 -2.17
CA VAL A 172 10.17 5.72 -0.73
C VAL A 172 9.62 4.36 -0.34
N GLU A 173 8.58 3.91 -1.04
CA GLU A 173 7.84 2.69 -0.71
C GLU A 173 7.17 2.11 -1.94
N MET A 174 7.19 0.78 -2.03
CA MET A 174 6.43 0.00 -3.01
C MET A 174 5.49 -0.96 -2.28
N TRP A 175 4.19 -0.75 -2.44
CA TRP A 175 3.14 -1.61 -1.91
C TRP A 175 2.75 -2.68 -2.92
N ILE A 176 2.79 -3.93 -2.50
CA ILE A 176 2.21 -5.07 -3.22
C ILE A 176 1.05 -5.59 -2.39
N ASP A 177 -0.15 -5.38 -2.90
CA ASP A 177 -1.37 -5.79 -2.22
C ASP A 177 -1.81 -7.19 -2.66
N ILE A 178 -2.43 -7.91 -1.71
CA ILE A 178 -2.92 -9.28 -1.87
C ILE A 178 -1.84 -10.22 -2.47
N PRO A 179 -0.60 -10.17 -1.97
CA PRO A 179 0.52 -10.94 -2.51
C PRO A 179 0.36 -12.44 -2.27
N THR A 180 -0.57 -12.85 -1.41
CA THR A 180 -0.90 -14.25 -1.13
C THR A 180 -1.25 -15.01 -2.39
N LEU A 181 -1.89 -14.34 -3.37
CA LEU A 181 -2.27 -14.95 -4.65
C LEU A 181 -1.07 -15.42 -5.48
N LEU A 182 0.11 -14.84 -5.28
CA LEU A 182 1.33 -15.24 -5.99
C LEU A 182 1.94 -16.54 -5.45
N GLY A 183 1.46 -17.02 -4.30
CA GLY A 183 2.13 -18.06 -3.54
C GLY A 183 3.50 -17.60 -3.03
N HIS A 184 4.16 -18.44 -2.24
CA HIS A 184 5.43 -18.07 -1.62
C HIS A 184 6.55 -17.74 -2.62
N ALA A 185 6.74 -18.60 -3.64
CA ALA A 185 7.79 -18.39 -4.65
C ALA A 185 7.60 -17.10 -5.45
N GLY A 186 6.34 -16.78 -5.79
CA GLY A 186 6.03 -15.54 -6.49
C GLY A 186 6.21 -14.29 -5.63
N ARG A 187 5.87 -14.35 -4.33
CA ARG A 187 6.17 -13.24 -3.40
C ARG A 187 7.67 -12.98 -3.26
N ARG A 188 8.46 -14.06 -3.10
CA ARG A 188 9.92 -13.96 -3.04
C ARG A 188 10.48 -13.34 -4.32
N GLN A 189 10.07 -13.84 -5.48
CA GLN A 189 10.49 -13.29 -6.78
C GLN A 189 10.17 -11.79 -6.89
N GLN A 190 8.94 -11.39 -6.51
CA GLN A 190 8.52 -9.99 -6.58
C GLN A 190 9.31 -9.10 -5.61
N TYR A 191 9.53 -9.56 -4.39
CA TYR A 191 10.33 -8.85 -3.40
C TYR A 191 11.78 -8.66 -3.87
N ASP A 192 12.40 -9.73 -4.36
CA ASP A 192 13.79 -9.70 -4.83
C ASP A 192 13.94 -8.80 -6.07
N GLN A 193 12.94 -8.79 -6.97
CA GLN A 193 12.90 -7.86 -8.10
C GLN A 193 12.88 -6.41 -7.65
N ILE A 194 11.96 -6.05 -6.75
CA ILE A 194 11.86 -4.66 -6.26
C ILE A 194 13.16 -4.27 -5.55
N ALA A 195 13.67 -5.13 -4.68
CA ALA A 195 14.91 -4.92 -3.95
C ALA A 195 16.13 -4.77 -4.88
N GLY A 196 16.16 -5.49 -5.99
CA GLY A 196 17.22 -5.43 -6.99
C GLY A 196 17.21 -4.14 -7.81
N ILE A 197 16.04 -3.64 -8.15
CA ILE A 197 15.89 -2.42 -8.98
C ILE A 197 15.97 -1.15 -8.13
N GLN A 198 15.30 -1.14 -6.97
CA GLN A 198 15.28 0.00 -6.04
C GLN A 198 15.68 -0.45 -4.62
N PRO A 199 16.97 -0.60 -4.35
CA PRO A 199 17.46 -1.19 -3.09
C PRO A 199 17.13 -0.37 -1.83
N ASP A 200 16.84 0.91 -1.97
CA ASP A 200 16.50 1.80 -0.85
C ASP A 200 14.98 1.93 -0.63
N ALA A 201 14.14 1.51 -1.57
CA ALA A 201 12.69 1.53 -1.38
C ALA A 201 12.27 0.49 -0.34
N LEU A 202 11.35 0.89 0.56
CA LEU A 202 10.72 -0.07 1.46
C LEU A 202 9.66 -0.87 0.70
N ILE A 203 9.55 -2.15 1.02
CA ILE A 203 8.61 -3.06 0.35
C ILE A 203 7.55 -3.49 1.34
N MET A 204 6.30 -3.10 1.07
CA MET A 204 5.13 -3.56 1.80
C MET A 204 4.48 -4.72 1.05
N MET A 205 4.35 -5.85 1.71
CA MET A 205 3.49 -6.95 1.27
C MET A 205 2.24 -6.96 2.14
N ASN A 206 1.14 -6.40 1.63
CA ASN A 206 -0.11 -6.27 2.38
C ASN A 206 -1.04 -7.46 2.16
N ASN A 207 -1.56 -8.02 3.23
CA ASN A 207 -2.62 -9.03 3.17
C ASN A 207 -3.80 -8.69 4.10
N GLY A 208 -4.08 -7.41 4.26
CA GLY A 208 -5.25 -6.92 4.98
C GLY A 208 -5.05 -6.83 6.50
N PHE A 209 -6.11 -7.09 7.22
CA PHE A 209 -6.32 -6.69 8.60
C PHE A 209 -5.34 -7.26 9.62
N GLY A 210 -4.90 -6.41 10.54
CA GLY A 210 -4.11 -6.80 11.70
C GLY A 210 -3.97 -5.65 12.69
N ASP A 211 -3.81 -5.98 13.99
CA ASP A 211 -3.67 -5.00 15.07
C ASP A 211 -2.22 -4.56 15.33
N GLY A 212 -1.31 -4.90 14.44
CA GLY A 212 0.11 -4.57 14.55
C GLY A 212 0.90 -5.44 15.53
N THR A 213 0.29 -6.46 16.13
CA THR A 213 0.97 -7.31 17.12
C THR A 213 1.55 -8.59 16.51
N LYS A 214 1.13 -8.96 15.30
CA LYS A 214 1.57 -10.17 14.61
C LYS A 214 1.79 -9.92 13.13
N LEU A 215 2.93 -10.39 12.63
CA LEU A 215 3.19 -10.49 11.20
C LEU A 215 2.56 -11.78 10.66
N MET A 216 1.78 -11.67 9.58
CA MET A 216 1.15 -12.81 8.90
C MET A 216 2.14 -13.43 7.90
N LEU A 217 3.11 -14.21 8.40
CA LEU A 217 4.23 -14.74 7.62
C LEU A 217 3.81 -15.55 6.38
N ASP A 218 2.80 -16.37 6.54
CA ASP A 218 2.27 -17.24 5.47
C ASP A 218 1.66 -16.45 4.30
N ALA A 219 1.24 -15.21 4.56
CA ALA A 219 0.58 -14.35 3.58
C ALA A 219 1.45 -13.18 3.08
N THR A 220 2.37 -12.67 3.89
CA THR A 220 3.06 -11.39 3.62
C THR A 220 4.58 -11.52 3.48
N TRP A 221 5.21 -12.56 4.06
CA TRP A 221 6.66 -12.65 3.99
C TRP A 221 7.17 -13.02 2.58
N PRO A 222 8.28 -12.40 2.09
CA PRO A 222 9.08 -11.37 2.74
C PRO A 222 8.48 -9.97 2.62
N THR A 223 8.70 -9.14 3.64
CA THR A 223 8.24 -7.74 3.70
C THR A 223 9.18 -6.91 4.57
N ASP A 224 9.33 -5.62 4.30
CA ASP A 224 10.07 -4.68 5.16
C ASP A 224 9.17 -4.00 6.20
N LEU A 225 7.86 -3.96 5.94
CA LEU A 225 6.86 -3.26 6.73
C LEU A 225 5.73 -4.20 7.16
N MET A 226 5.04 -3.84 8.23
CA MET A 226 3.80 -4.49 8.65
C MET A 226 2.61 -3.60 8.37
N SER A 227 1.69 -4.06 7.54
CA SER A 227 0.40 -3.40 7.35
C SER A 227 -0.50 -3.56 8.57
N ILE A 228 -1.15 -2.44 8.98
CA ILE A 228 -2.16 -2.37 10.04
C ILE A 228 -3.38 -1.71 9.40
N GLU A 229 -4.08 -2.48 8.58
CA GLU A 229 -5.18 -1.97 7.78
C GLU A 229 -6.48 -1.93 8.57
N ARG A 230 -7.14 -0.76 8.60
CA ARG A 230 -8.41 -0.51 9.32
C ARG A 230 -8.37 -0.81 10.81
N TRP A 231 -7.19 -0.91 11.40
CA TRP A 231 -6.97 -1.11 12.82
C TRP A 231 -5.99 -0.08 13.36
N LEU A 232 -6.05 0.12 14.67
CA LEU A 232 -5.01 0.85 15.38
C LEU A 232 -4.26 -0.13 16.29
N PRO A 233 -2.94 0.04 16.48
CA PRO A 233 -2.18 -0.85 17.34
C PRO A 233 -2.77 -0.95 18.73
N SER A 234 -2.94 -2.17 19.22
CA SER A 234 -3.56 -2.44 20.52
C SER A 234 -2.79 -1.81 21.68
N SER A 235 -3.47 -1.05 22.54
CA SER A 235 -2.88 -0.48 23.75
C SER A 235 -2.49 -1.53 24.79
N ALA A 236 -3.20 -2.64 24.85
CA ALA A 236 -2.98 -3.70 25.85
C ALA A 236 -1.66 -4.44 25.63
N LYS A 237 -1.22 -4.58 24.40
CA LYS A 237 0.03 -5.30 24.04
C LYS A 237 1.13 -4.37 23.58
N GLY A 238 0.81 -3.12 23.25
CA GLY A 238 1.70 -2.19 22.56
C GLY A 238 2.04 -2.66 21.16
N TYR A 239 2.64 -1.78 20.40
CA TYR A 239 3.27 -2.13 19.14
C TYR A 239 4.74 -2.50 19.37
N ASN A 240 5.16 -3.63 18.84
CA ASN A 240 6.55 -4.06 18.92
C ASN A 240 7.10 -4.26 17.50
N PRO A 241 7.97 -3.38 17.01
CA PRO A 241 8.55 -3.51 15.67
C PRO A 241 9.55 -4.67 15.54
N TRP A 242 10.01 -5.24 16.67
CA TRP A 242 10.88 -6.40 16.65
C TRP A 242 10.09 -7.70 16.60
N HIS A 243 10.10 -8.36 15.46
CA HIS A 243 9.48 -9.65 15.24
C HIS A 243 10.53 -10.75 15.23
N GLN A 244 10.37 -11.73 16.10
CA GLN A 244 11.23 -12.93 16.11
C GLN A 244 10.64 -13.97 15.17
N LEU A 245 11.36 -14.29 14.10
CA LEU A 245 11.02 -15.30 13.11
C LEU A 245 11.91 -16.54 13.33
N SER A 246 11.32 -17.70 13.16
CA SER A 246 12.03 -18.99 13.22
C SER A 246 11.50 -19.93 12.17
N HIS A 247 12.24 -21.01 11.91
CA HIS A 247 11.76 -22.08 11.01
C HIS A 247 10.45 -22.70 11.46
N SER A 248 10.18 -22.71 12.77
CA SER A 248 8.92 -23.19 13.37
C SER A 248 7.84 -22.10 13.48
N GLY A 249 8.18 -20.84 13.33
CA GLY A 249 7.25 -19.73 13.59
C GLY A 249 6.02 -19.72 12.70
N ALA A 250 6.15 -20.18 11.47
CA ALA A 250 5.03 -20.38 10.57
C ALA A 250 4.23 -21.66 10.94
N LEU A 251 4.91 -22.69 11.42
CA LEU A 251 4.30 -23.98 11.79
C LEU A 251 3.39 -23.89 13.02
N GLU A 252 3.64 -22.96 13.91
CA GLU A 252 2.83 -22.75 15.12
C GLU A 252 1.44 -22.16 14.83
N ARG A 253 1.21 -21.64 13.62
CA ARG A 253 -0.02 -20.89 13.26
C ARG A 253 -0.93 -21.59 12.28
N ALA A 254 -0.41 -22.54 11.52
CA ALA A 254 -1.15 -23.23 10.49
C ALA A 254 -0.89 -24.73 10.58
N ASP A 255 -1.86 -25.51 10.10
CA ASP A 255 -1.64 -26.91 9.82
C ASP A 255 -0.43 -27.03 8.87
N ALA A 256 0.51 -27.90 9.21
CA ALA A 256 1.73 -28.11 8.43
C ALA A 256 1.45 -28.43 6.95
N SER A 257 0.29 -29.00 6.64
CA SER A 257 -0.16 -29.27 5.27
C SER A 257 -0.53 -27.99 4.49
N GLN A 258 -0.74 -26.86 5.18
CA GLN A 258 -1.15 -25.58 4.59
C GLN A 258 0.01 -24.59 4.52
N LEU A 259 1.18 -24.97 5.02
CA LEU A 259 2.32 -24.06 5.05
C LEU A 259 2.94 -23.90 3.68
N THR A 260 2.95 -22.65 3.24
CA THR A 260 3.59 -22.24 2.00
C THR A 260 4.96 -21.61 2.22
N TYR A 261 5.34 -21.33 3.48
CA TYR A 261 6.58 -20.62 3.79
C TYR A 261 7.20 -20.96 5.15
N VAL A 262 8.53 -21.07 5.14
CA VAL A 262 9.41 -21.10 6.31
C VAL A 262 10.49 -20.01 6.09
N PRO A 263 10.77 -19.13 7.06
CA PRO A 263 11.81 -18.11 6.91
C PRO A 263 13.18 -18.72 6.56
N ASP A 264 13.84 -18.15 5.54
CA ASP A 264 15.18 -18.58 5.11
C ASP A 264 16.25 -18.30 6.17
N SER A 265 16.02 -17.26 6.97
CA SER A 265 16.93 -16.80 8.02
C SER A 265 16.14 -16.55 9.30
N PRO A 266 16.18 -17.46 10.28
CA PRO A 266 15.57 -17.19 11.58
C PRO A 266 16.34 -16.12 12.33
N GLY A 267 15.62 -15.36 13.15
CA GLY A 267 16.18 -14.27 13.96
C GLY A 267 15.17 -13.20 14.27
N ALA A 268 15.62 -12.10 14.86
CA ALA A 268 14.82 -10.95 15.11
C ALA A 268 14.93 -9.94 13.95
N PHE A 269 13.79 -9.49 13.44
CA PHE A 269 13.67 -8.50 12.38
C PHE A 269 12.99 -7.26 12.93
N TYR A 270 13.52 -6.09 12.60
CA TYR A 270 12.84 -4.82 12.86
C TYR A 270 11.89 -4.55 11.70
N ILE A 271 10.58 -4.61 11.95
CA ILE A 271 9.54 -4.45 10.94
C ILE A 271 8.58 -3.35 11.41
N PRO A 272 8.84 -2.08 11.04
CA PRO A 272 7.98 -0.98 11.44
C PRO A 272 6.58 -1.14 10.84
N GLY A 273 5.58 -0.60 11.54
CA GLY A 273 4.19 -0.69 11.13
C GLY A 273 3.70 0.55 10.42
N GLU A 274 2.78 0.34 9.51
CA GLU A 274 2.03 1.38 8.85
C GLU A 274 0.53 1.15 9.03
N VAL A 275 -0.13 2.09 9.70
CA VAL A 275 -1.59 2.12 9.81
C VAL A 275 -2.14 2.75 8.54
N CYS A 276 -3.05 2.07 7.85
CA CYS A 276 -3.80 2.67 6.75
C CYS A 276 -5.31 2.56 6.98
N ASP A 277 -6.02 3.68 6.77
CA ASP A 277 -7.47 3.77 6.95
C ASP A 277 -8.01 4.97 6.14
N PRO A 278 -9.21 4.90 5.55
CA PRO A 278 -9.77 6.01 4.81
C PRO A 278 -10.23 7.17 5.71
N ILE A 279 -10.17 8.38 5.14
CA ILE A 279 -10.69 9.60 5.76
C ILE A 279 -12.21 9.56 5.92
N GLY A 280 -12.90 8.79 5.07
CA GLY A 280 -14.29 8.37 5.18
C GLY A 280 -14.36 6.93 5.69
N TYR A 281 -15.15 6.12 5.01
CA TYR A 281 -15.31 4.68 5.30
C TYR A 281 -14.98 3.80 4.11
N GLU A 282 -14.87 4.40 2.89
CA GLU A 282 -14.57 3.73 1.64
C GLU A 282 -13.16 4.11 1.14
N TRP A 283 -12.45 3.14 0.54
CA TRP A 283 -11.14 3.39 -0.05
C TRP A 283 -11.22 4.27 -1.30
N PHE A 284 -12.17 3.97 -2.19
CA PHE A 284 -12.44 4.80 -3.35
C PHE A 284 -13.58 5.78 -3.06
N TRP A 285 -13.46 6.99 -3.59
CA TRP A 285 -14.51 7.98 -3.44
C TRP A 285 -15.90 7.46 -3.84
N GLN A 286 -16.85 7.64 -2.95
CA GLN A 286 -18.27 7.37 -3.17
C GLN A 286 -19.09 8.62 -2.85
N PRO A 287 -20.20 8.88 -3.61
CA PRO A 287 -20.99 10.10 -3.41
C PRO A 287 -21.64 10.19 -2.03
N ASP A 288 -21.92 9.06 -1.41
CA ASP A 288 -22.62 8.98 -0.12
C ASP A 288 -21.68 8.68 1.05
N ASP A 289 -20.38 8.52 0.81
CA ASP A 289 -19.40 8.28 1.87
C ASP A 289 -19.21 9.56 2.70
N LYS A 290 -19.33 9.39 4.02
CA LYS A 290 -19.21 10.50 4.97
C LYS A 290 -17.80 10.53 5.54
N LEU A 291 -17.25 11.73 5.62
CA LEU A 291 -15.99 11.93 6.33
C LEU A 291 -16.13 11.56 7.81
N ARG A 292 -15.11 10.93 8.35
CA ARG A 292 -14.96 10.75 9.79
C ARG A 292 -14.94 12.12 10.48
N SER A 293 -15.38 12.16 11.73
CA SER A 293 -15.34 13.39 12.53
C SER A 293 -13.90 13.86 12.75
N ASP A 294 -13.74 15.17 12.98
CA ASP A 294 -12.44 15.75 13.30
C ASP A 294 -11.82 15.10 14.57
N ALA A 295 -12.65 14.66 15.52
CA ALA A 295 -12.22 13.98 16.74
C ALA A 295 -11.69 12.56 16.45
N GLU A 296 -12.34 11.81 15.55
CA GLU A 296 -11.87 10.47 15.14
C GLU A 296 -10.54 10.58 14.40
N LEU A 297 -10.44 11.45 13.40
CA LEU A 297 -9.21 11.65 12.62
C LEU A 297 -8.03 12.05 13.52
N LEU A 298 -8.28 12.96 14.48
CA LEU A 298 -7.27 13.36 15.44
C LEU A 298 -6.88 12.19 16.35
N GLY A 299 -7.85 11.44 16.87
CA GLY A 299 -7.60 10.27 17.71
C GLY A 299 -6.77 9.20 17.01
N MET A 300 -7.13 8.84 15.76
CA MET A 300 -6.39 7.89 14.94
C MET A 300 -4.93 8.32 14.77
N ARG A 301 -4.69 9.58 14.39
CA ARG A 301 -3.34 10.11 14.18
C ARG A 301 -2.52 10.13 15.48
N LEU A 302 -3.13 10.53 16.62
CA LEU A 302 -2.45 10.56 17.91
C LEU A 302 -2.09 9.15 18.39
N ILE A 303 -2.99 8.18 18.23
CA ILE A 303 -2.71 6.78 18.61
C ILE A 303 -1.60 6.19 17.75
N ALA A 304 -1.63 6.37 16.44
CA ALA A 304 -0.57 5.90 15.56
C ALA A 304 0.79 6.49 15.99
N ARG A 305 0.87 7.80 16.25
CA ARG A 305 2.07 8.48 16.72
C ARG A 305 2.57 7.94 18.06
N GLU A 306 1.69 7.78 19.06
CA GLU A 306 2.05 7.24 20.37
C GLU A 306 2.61 5.82 20.25
N ARG A 307 2.08 5.03 19.33
CA ARG A 307 2.52 3.65 19.04
C ARG A 307 3.70 3.57 18.10
N LYS A 308 4.22 4.71 17.63
CA LYS A 308 5.37 4.80 16.71
C LYS A 308 5.14 4.05 15.39
N THR A 309 3.91 4.07 14.90
CA THR A 309 3.54 3.59 13.59
C THR A 309 3.31 4.76 12.65
N ASN A 310 3.66 4.60 11.38
CA ASN A 310 3.27 5.57 10.37
C ASN A 310 1.76 5.52 10.18
N PHE A 311 1.16 6.66 9.85
CA PHE A 311 -0.25 6.78 9.53
C PHE A 311 -0.43 7.21 8.10
N LEU A 312 -0.80 6.27 7.25
CA LEU A 312 -1.09 6.46 5.83
C LEU A 312 -2.61 6.66 5.68
N LEU A 313 -3.06 7.91 5.76
CA LEU A 313 -4.48 8.27 5.67
C LEU A 313 -4.91 8.28 4.22
N ASP A 314 -5.90 7.48 3.86
CA ASP A 314 -6.43 7.46 2.51
C ASP A 314 -7.37 8.64 2.25
N VAL A 315 -7.12 9.32 1.12
CA VAL A 315 -7.80 10.54 0.72
C VAL A 315 -8.17 10.44 -0.77
N PRO A 316 -9.27 9.75 -1.09
CA PRO A 316 -9.61 9.47 -2.48
C PRO A 316 -10.09 10.72 -3.22
N PRO A 317 -9.56 11.00 -4.43
CA PRO A 317 -10.13 11.99 -5.34
C PRO A 317 -11.48 11.54 -5.91
N ASP A 318 -12.37 12.49 -6.15
CA ASP A 318 -13.68 12.25 -6.76
C ASP A 318 -13.59 11.91 -8.26
N ARG A 319 -14.74 11.63 -8.89
CA ARG A 319 -14.82 11.32 -10.33
C ARG A 319 -14.36 12.46 -11.24
N SER A 320 -14.29 13.70 -10.74
CA SER A 320 -13.71 14.82 -11.50
C SER A 320 -12.18 14.74 -11.57
N GLY A 321 -11.54 13.98 -10.67
CA GLY A 321 -10.09 13.86 -10.51
C GLY A 321 -9.50 14.87 -9.54
N ARG A 322 -10.27 15.34 -8.56
CA ARG A 322 -9.82 16.27 -7.50
C ARG A 322 -10.20 15.76 -6.12
N ILE A 323 -9.39 16.07 -5.13
CA ILE A 323 -9.80 15.89 -3.73
C ILE A 323 -10.89 16.93 -3.43
N PRO A 324 -12.08 16.50 -2.93
CA PRO A 324 -13.20 17.38 -2.64
C PRO A 324 -12.86 18.47 -1.64
N LYS A 325 -13.51 19.64 -1.76
CA LYS A 325 -13.24 20.79 -0.88
C LYS A 325 -13.51 20.50 0.59
N GLU A 326 -14.55 19.73 0.90
CA GLU A 326 -14.86 19.28 2.26
C GLU A 326 -13.75 18.44 2.86
N THR A 327 -13.20 17.52 2.08
CA THR A 327 -12.07 16.65 2.47
C THR A 327 -10.81 17.49 2.72
N VAL A 328 -10.51 18.43 1.84
CA VAL A 328 -9.42 19.42 2.06
C VAL A 328 -9.64 20.19 3.36
N GLY A 329 -10.88 20.64 3.60
CA GLY A 329 -11.23 21.35 4.84
C GLY A 329 -10.99 20.51 6.10
N ALA A 330 -11.37 19.22 6.08
CA ALA A 330 -11.13 18.29 7.21
C ALA A 330 -9.64 18.10 7.48
N LEU A 331 -8.83 17.92 6.43
CA LEU A 331 -7.38 17.78 6.56
C LEU A 331 -6.72 19.03 7.15
N MET A 332 -7.15 20.23 6.75
CA MET A 332 -6.62 21.48 7.30
C MET A 332 -7.03 21.69 8.77
N ARG A 333 -8.23 21.27 9.18
CA ARG A 333 -8.64 21.28 10.59
C ARG A 333 -7.84 20.27 11.41
N LEU A 334 -7.60 19.07 10.87
CA LEU A 334 -6.73 18.08 11.50
C LEU A 334 -5.31 18.64 11.70
N ARG A 335 -4.72 19.22 10.65
CA ARG A 335 -3.40 19.88 10.74
C ARG A 335 -3.34 20.91 11.85
N LYS A 336 -4.33 21.82 11.90
CA LYS A 336 -4.41 22.87 12.94
C LYS A 336 -4.55 22.26 14.35
N SER A 337 -5.26 21.15 14.48
CA SER A 337 -5.41 20.46 15.75
C SER A 337 -4.08 19.83 16.20
N LEU A 338 -3.36 19.16 15.31
CA LEU A 338 -2.06 18.57 15.58
C LEU A 338 -1.03 19.61 16.03
N GLU A 339 -0.99 20.80 15.43
CA GLU A 339 -0.08 21.88 15.81
C GLU A 339 -0.28 22.37 17.26
N ARG A 340 -1.44 22.09 17.87
CA ARG A 340 -1.69 22.39 19.30
C ARG A 340 -1.13 21.33 20.23
N PHE A 341 -0.96 20.10 19.76
CA PHE A 341 -0.36 19.00 20.53
C PHE A 341 1.18 18.95 20.39
N ASP A 342 1.74 19.65 19.40
CA ASP A 342 3.17 19.73 19.16
C ASP A 342 3.83 20.91 19.91
N ARG A 343 3.03 21.72 20.62
CA ARG A 343 3.47 22.82 21.50
C ARG A 343 3.57 22.36 22.95
#